data_215a1f2d8b576a473c1df89c1aaf8bb2
#
_entry.id   215a1f2d8b576a473c1df89c1aaf8bb2
#
_cell.length_a   1.000
_cell.length_b   1.000
_cell.length_c   1.000
_cell.angle_alpha   90.00
_cell.angle_beta   90.00
_cell.angle_gamma   90.00
#
_symmetry.space_group_name_H-M   'P 1'
#
loop_
_entity.id
_entity.type
_entity.pdbx_description
1 polymer ?
#
loop_
_entity_poly.entity_id
_entity_poly.type
_entity_poly.pdbx_seq_one_letter_code
_entity_poly.pdbx_strand_id
1 'polypeptide(L)'
;MGDYQGDDKSNNNQVNLTGQTVNQMSTDNQSSYKIFKGILNNGIAFASIDYRLNSEAKFPAQIFDVKGAIRFLRAHADEYGIDSERIAIAGTSAGAHLATLLATTNNINELEGTVGGNLNYSSKVMACIDFYGPTDLLTMGPEMDLSLQTKEQAAETHDSIRANESILLGFNKEGQGVGLLRKLKENNDTSSPYWNYVLLATKGSPVYQVTSDDPPFFIAHGGNDSLVSIQQSLRFKEALDKMGIENIYMSN
;
A
#
# COMPACT_ATOMS: atom_id res chain seq x y z
N MET A 1 9.23 -8.92 4.12
CA MET A 1 7.82 -8.84 4.55
C MET A 1 7.59 -7.45 5.10
N GLY A 2 6.96 -6.60 4.32
CA GLY A 2 6.57 -5.28 4.79
C GLY A 2 5.26 -5.41 5.54
N ASP A 3 5.34 -5.67 6.81
CA ASP A 3 4.18 -5.71 7.67
C ASP A 3 3.82 -4.27 8.07
N TYR A 4 2.55 -3.95 8.28
CA TYR A 4 2.19 -2.73 9.01
C TYR A 4 2.82 -2.71 10.43
N GLN A 5 3.42 -3.79 10.84
CA GLN A 5 4.23 -3.94 12.06
C GLN A 5 5.73 -3.80 11.81
N GLY A 6 6.15 -3.50 10.60
CA GLY A 6 7.48 -3.05 10.20
C GLY A 6 8.66 -3.94 10.51
N ASP A 7 9.56 -3.91 9.58
CA ASP A 7 10.91 -4.35 9.81
C ASP A 7 11.67 -3.34 10.68
N ASP A 8 12.56 -3.88 11.47
CA ASP A 8 13.39 -3.26 12.48
C ASP A 8 13.98 -1.89 12.06
N LYS A 9 13.63 -0.84 12.79
CA LYS A 9 14.19 0.52 12.66
C LYS A 9 15.66 0.62 13.11
N SER A 10 16.33 -0.49 13.45
CA SER A 10 17.70 -0.48 13.95
C SER A 10 18.78 -0.13 12.92
N ASN A 11 18.41 0.01 11.64
CA ASN A 11 19.33 0.43 10.60
C ASN A 11 19.09 1.89 10.22
N ASN A 12 19.82 2.79 10.86
CA ASN A 12 20.05 4.17 10.44
C ASN A 12 20.72 4.21 9.05
N ASN A 13 19.97 3.95 7.99
CA ASN A 13 20.42 4.16 6.64
C ASN A 13 20.02 5.57 6.20
N GLN A 14 20.94 6.50 6.39
CA GLN A 14 20.88 7.77 5.68
C GLN A 14 20.86 7.47 4.18
N VAL A 15 19.83 7.94 3.48
CA VAL A 15 19.77 7.92 2.01
C VAL A 15 20.92 8.79 1.51
N ASN A 16 21.97 8.15 0.99
CA ASN A 16 23.08 8.85 0.38
C ASN A 16 22.74 9.02 -1.10
N LEU A 17 22.19 10.18 -1.46
CA LEU A 17 21.75 10.53 -2.81
C LEU A 17 22.89 10.73 -3.83
N THR A 18 24.14 10.51 -3.43
CA THR A 18 25.33 10.68 -4.29
C THR A 18 25.70 9.45 -5.11
N GLY A 19 24.78 8.53 -5.36
CA GLY A 19 25.04 7.38 -6.26
C GLY A 19 26.06 6.35 -5.75
N GLN A 20 26.50 6.45 -4.52
CA GLN A 20 27.43 5.51 -3.91
C GLN A 20 26.81 4.82 -2.69
N THR A 21 26.63 3.53 -2.86
CA THR A 21 26.63 2.50 -1.83
C THR A 21 25.36 2.39 -0.99
N VAL A 22 24.44 1.58 -1.48
CA VAL A 22 23.58 0.75 -0.62
C VAL A 22 24.48 -0.30 0.05
N ASN A 23 25.22 0.08 1.08
CA ASN A 23 25.94 -0.86 1.92
C ASN A 23 25.05 -1.24 3.10
N GLN A 24 24.74 -2.53 3.17
CA GLN A 24 24.02 -3.24 4.22
C GLN A 24 22.49 -3.26 4.12
N MET A 25 21.97 -3.77 3.00
CA MET A 25 20.72 -4.53 3.09
C MET A 25 21.06 -5.94 3.58
N SER A 26 20.34 -6.43 4.57
CA SER A 26 20.47 -7.81 5.04
C SER A 26 20.30 -8.80 3.88
N THR A 27 20.95 -9.95 3.96
CA THR A 27 20.98 -10.99 2.91
C THR A 27 19.58 -11.51 2.52
N ASP A 28 18.55 -11.24 3.28
CA ASP A 28 17.16 -11.64 3.04
C ASP A 28 16.47 -10.81 1.95
N ASN A 29 17.07 -9.69 1.51
CA ASN A 29 16.52 -8.77 0.50
C ASN A 29 17.21 -8.83 -0.87
N GLN A 30 17.81 -9.94 -1.26
CA GLN A 30 18.49 -10.06 -2.56
C GLN A 30 17.57 -9.78 -3.76
N SER A 31 16.30 -10.09 -3.69
CA SER A 31 15.33 -9.84 -4.78
C SER A 31 15.04 -8.36 -4.94
N SER A 32 14.78 -7.65 -3.85
CA SER A 32 14.57 -6.19 -3.84
C SER A 32 15.82 -5.46 -4.33
N TYR A 33 17.01 -5.88 -3.87
CA TYR A 33 18.29 -5.31 -4.32
C TYR A 33 18.49 -5.43 -5.84
N LYS A 34 18.15 -6.57 -6.44
CA LYS A 34 18.27 -6.76 -7.91
C LYS A 34 17.34 -5.82 -8.68
N ILE A 35 16.11 -5.62 -8.20
CA ILE A 35 15.16 -4.67 -8.81
C ILE A 35 15.72 -3.25 -8.72
N PHE A 36 16.15 -2.80 -7.55
CA PHE A 36 16.68 -1.46 -7.35
C PHE A 36 17.97 -1.22 -8.16
N LYS A 37 18.86 -2.20 -8.23
CA LYS A 37 20.05 -2.12 -9.09
C LYS A 37 19.69 -1.99 -10.56
N GLY A 38 18.65 -2.68 -11.02
CA GLY A 38 18.13 -2.53 -12.37
C GLY A 38 17.62 -1.12 -12.65
N ILE A 39 16.86 -0.53 -11.71
CA ILE A 39 16.34 0.85 -11.79
C ILE A 39 17.51 1.84 -11.90
N LEU A 40 18.48 1.76 -10.98
CA LEU A 40 19.65 2.65 -10.94
C LEU A 40 20.52 2.55 -12.21
N ASN A 41 20.73 1.32 -12.73
CA ASN A 41 21.50 1.09 -13.96
C ASN A 41 20.84 1.70 -15.22
N ASN A 42 19.55 2.01 -15.15
CA ASN A 42 18.82 2.69 -16.22
C ASN A 42 18.68 4.21 -15.99
N GLY A 43 19.49 4.78 -15.09
CA GLY A 43 19.53 6.22 -14.84
C GLY A 43 18.31 6.76 -14.10
N ILE A 44 17.58 5.90 -13.38
CA ILE A 44 16.41 6.28 -12.57
C ILE A 44 16.86 6.38 -11.12
N ALA A 45 16.64 7.53 -10.48
CA ALA A 45 16.89 7.71 -9.05
C ALA A 45 15.92 6.86 -8.22
N PHE A 46 16.37 6.42 -7.05
CA PHE A 46 15.56 5.63 -6.12
C PHE A 46 15.59 6.28 -4.73
N ALA A 47 14.41 6.43 -4.13
CA ALA A 47 14.22 6.87 -2.76
C ALA A 47 13.43 5.82 -1.98
N SER A 48 13.92 5.42 -0.81
CA SER A 48 13.19 4.56 0.13
C SER A 48 12.43 5.43 1.13
N ILE A 49 11.16 5.11 1.35
CA ILE A 49 10.25 5.86 2.21
C ILE A 49 9.91 5.02 3.44
N ASP A 50 10.05 5.61 4.62
CA ASP A 50 9.48 5.09 5.85
C ASP A 50 8.09 5.67 6.10
N TYR A 51 7.21 4.89 6.69
CA TYR A 51 5.89 5.30 7.15
C TYR A 51 5.60 4.73 8.54
N ARG A 52 4.74 5.41 9.30
CA ARG A 52 4.36 4.95 10.64
C ARG A 52 3.68 3.59 10.60
N LEU A 53 4.09 2.72 11.50
CA LEU A 53 3.51 1.38 11.63
C LEU A 53 2.11 1.43 12.25
N ASN A 54 1.31 0.39 12.06
CA ASN A 54 -0.02 0.30 12.67
C ASN A 54 0.02 0.24 14.22
N SER A 55 1.17 -0.10 14.80
CA SER A 55 1.44 0.00 16.24
C SER A 55 1.68 1.44 16.72
N GLU A 56 2.19 2.31 15.84
CA GLU A 56 2.51 3.71 16.14
C GLU A 56 1.31 4.64 15.89
N ALA A 57 0.59 4.41 14.78
CA ALA A 57 -0.56 5.20 14.41
C ALA A 57 -1.57 4.39 13.60
N LYS A 58 -2.83 4.80 13.64
CA LYS A 58 -3.89 4.15 12.86
C LYS A 58 -4.07 4.85 11.51
N PHE A 59 -4.67 4.13 10.54
CA PHE A 59 -5.07 4.73 9.28
C PHE A 59 -5.96 5.97 9.56
N PRO A 60 -5.70 7.09 8.86
CA PRO A 60 -4.94 7.26 7.63
C PRO A 60 -3.48 7.76 7.80
N ALA A 61 -2.86 7.60 8.98
CA ALA A 61 -1.51 8.15 9.23
C ALA A 61 -0.47 7.71 8.19
N GLN A 62 -0.50 6.44 7.78
CA GLN A 62 0.46 5.84 6.84
C GLN A 62 0.40 6.51 5.47
N ILE A 63 -0.80 6.73 4.94
CA ILE A 63 -0.95 7.39 3.64
C ILE A 63 -0.53 8.87 3.69
N PHE A 64 -0.69 9.54 4.83
CA PHE A 64 -0.20 10.90 5.03
C PHE A 64 1.33 10.96 4.97
N ASP A 65 2.01 9.95 5.55
CA ASP A 65 3.47 9.87 5.53
C ASP A 65 3.98 9.68 4.10
N VAL A 66 3.39 8.73 3.35
CA VAL A 66 3.80 8.44 1.97
C VAL A 66 3.53 9.63 1.04
N LYS A 67 2.37 10.27 1.13
CA LYS A 67 2.07 11.49 0.36
C LYS A 67 2.99 12.64 0.73
N GLY A 68 3.29 12.80 2.02
CA GLY A 68 4.27 13.78 2.51
C GLY A 68 5.66 13.60 1.90
N ALA A 69 6.11 12.34 1.76
CA ALA A 69 7.39 12.01 1.14
C ALA A 69 7.41 12.38 -0.36
N ILE A 70 6.34 12.11 -1.11
CA ILE A 70 6.26 12.52 -2.53
C ILE A 70 6.29 14.04 -2.66
N ARG A 71 5.54 14.78 -1.82
CA ARG A 71 5.60 16.25 -1.80
C ARG A 71 7.00 16.78 -1.49
N PHE A 72 7.68 16.15 -0.53
CA PHE A 72 9.06 16.49 -0.18
C PHE A 72 10.01 16.30 -1.37
N LEU A 73 10.00 15.13 -2.02
CA LEU A 73 10.84 14.86 -3.18
C LEU A 73 10.59 15.86 -4.32
N ARG A 74 9.33 16.20 -4.57
CA ARG A 74 8.95 17.17 -5.60
C ARG A 74 9.41 18.58 -5.26
N ALA A 75 9.30 18.97 -4.00
CA ALA A 75 9.72 20.30 -3.51
C ALA A 75 11.25 20.49 -3.60
N HIS A 76 12.01 19.41 -3.45
CA HIS A 76 13.48 19.42 -3.45
C HIS A 76 14.08 18.79 -4.72
N ALA A 77 13.29 18.72 -5.80
CA ALA A 77 13.69 18.03 -7.03
C ALA A 77 14.98 18.61 -7.62
N ASP A 78 15.14 19.92 -7.64
CA ASP A 78 16.34 20.60 -8.13
C ASP A 78 17.57 20.28 -7.27
N GLU A 79 17.40 20.22 -5.93
CA GLU A 79 18.46 19.87 -4.99
C GLU A 79 18.99 18.45 -5.24
N TYR A 80 18.09 17.50 -5.56
CA TYR A 80 18.42 16.11 -5.79
C TYR A 80 18.72 15.78 -7.26
N GLY A 81 18.58 16.73 -8.16
CA GLY A 81 18.79 16.52 -9.59
C GLY A 81 17.79 15.54 -10.22
N ILE A 82 16.57 15.50 -9.70
CA ILE A 82 15.49 14.65 -10.21
C ILE A 82 14.43 15.49 -10.95
N ASP A 83 13.68 14.85 -11.83
CA ASP A 83 12.56 15.48 -12.53
C ASP A 83 11.29 15.42 -11.66
N SER A 84 10.80 16.58 -11.23
CA SER A 84 9.60 16.71 -10.38
C SER A 84 8.33 16.15 -11.01
N GLU A 85 8.26 16.08 -12.35
CA GLU A 85 7.09 15.57 -13.07
C GLU A 85 7.16 14.06 -13.30
N ARG A 86 8.34 13.44 -13.15
CA ARG A 86 8.56 12.03 -13.40
C ARG A 86 8.85 11.24 -12.13
N ILE A 87 7.93 11.32 -11.16
CA ILE A 87 7.97 10.53 -9.92
C ILE A 87 7.00 9.36 -10.05
N ALA A 88 7.51 8.14 -9.93
CA ALA A 88 6.73 6.91 -9.82
C ALA A 88 6.83 6.35 -8.39
N ILE A 89 5.87 5.50 -8.01
CA ILE A 89 5.88 4.82 -6.71
C ILE A 89 5.89 3.31 -6.91
N ALA A 90 6.57 2.59 -6.02
CA ALA A 90 6.58 1.12 -6.00
C ALA A 90 6.51 0.62 -4.57
N GLY A 91 5.91 -0.55 -4.38
CA GLY A 91 5.86 -1.18 -3.07
C GLY A 91 5.67 -2.68 -3.13
N THR A 92 5.90 -3.34 -2.01
CA THR A 92 5.65 -4.78 -1.81
C THR A 92 4.70 -4.97 -0.63
N SER A 93 3.73 -5.90 -0.72
CA SER A 93 2.81 -6.21 0.38
C SER A 93 2.13 -4.94 0.94
N ALA A 94 2.26 -4.64 2.23
CA ALA A 94 1.74 -3.43 2.86
C ALA A 94 2.26 -2.12 2.20
N GLY A 95 3.52 -2.09 1.75
CA GLY A 95 4.07 -0.97 0.98
C GLY A 95 3.39 -0.81 -0.39
N ALA A 96 3.04 -1.92 -1.06
CA ALA A 96 2.28 -1.90 -2.30
C ALA A 96 0.84 -1.41 -2.09
N HIS A 97 0.20 -1.80 -0.99
CA HIS A 97 -1.08 -1.24 -0.58
C HIS A 97 -1.04 0.29 -0.50
N LEU A 98 -0.03 0.84 0.19
CA LEU A 98 0.10 2.30 0.34
C LEU A 98 0.47 2.98 -0.97
N ALA A 99 1.33 2.36 -1.80
CA ALA A 99 1.66 2.87 -3.13
C ALA A 99 0.42 2.95 -4.04
N THR A 100 -0.35 1.87 -4.06
CA THR A 100 -1.59 1.76 -4.83
C THR A 100 -2.66 2.73 -4.31
N LEU A 101 -2.80 2.85 -2.99
CA LEU A 101 -3.72 3.81 -2.37
C LEU A 101 -3.31 5.26 -2.68
N LEU A 102 -2.02 5.59 -2.64
CA LEU A 102 -1.54 6.91 -3.05
C LEU A 102 -1.94 7.19 -4.51
N ALA A 103 -1.66 6.25 -5.41
CA ALA A 103 -1.91 6.41 -6.84
C ALA A 103 -3.39 6.58 -7.19
N THR A 104 -4.31 5.96 -6.41
CA THR A 104 -5.76 6.01 -6.63
C THR A 104 -6.48 7.08 -5.80
N THR A 105 -5.76 7.90 -5.02
CA THR A 105 -6.38 8.92 -4.14
C THR A 105 -5.87 10.34 -4.41
N ASN A 106 -5.50 10.60 -5.67
CA ASN A 106 -4.93 11.90 -6.09
C ASN A 106 -5.85 13.12 -5.82
N ASN A 107 -7.16 12.90 -5.79
CA ASN A 107 -8.15 13.97 -5.65
C ASN A 107 -8.92 13.88 -4.32
N ILE A 108 -8.47 13.04 -3.37
CA ILE A 108 -9.12 12.87 -2.06
C ILE A 108 -8.39 13.69 -1.01
N ASN A 109 -8.83 14.93 -0.81
CA ASN A 109 -8.21 15.88 0.12
C ASN A 109 -8.09 15.34 1.55
N GLU A 110 -9.04 14.53 2.01
CA GLU A 110 -9.04 13.94 3.35
C GLU A 110 -7.90 12.93 3.55
N LEU A 111 -7.35 12.38 2.45
CA LEU A 111 -6.20 11.47 2.47
C LEU A 111 -4.88 12.17 2.11
N GLU A 112 -4.87 13.48 1.87
CA GLU A 112 -3.64 14.22 1.55
C GLU A 112 -2.79 14.47 2.80
N GLY A 113 -3.39 14.83 3.91
CA GLY A 113 -2.68 15.13 5.16
C GLY A 113 -1.76 16.33 5.04
N THR A 114 -1.06 16.63 6.15
CA THR A 114 -0.13 17.76 6.25
C THR A 114 1.28 17.38 6.67
N VAL A 115 1.56 16.07 6.77
CA VAL A 115 2.86 15.54 7.17
C VAL A 115 3.96 16.01 6.22
N GLY A 116 5.10 16.41 6.77
CA GLY A 116 6.25 16.89 6.00
C GLY A 116 6.09 18.27 5.36
N GLY A 117 4.95 18.93 5.55
CA GLY A 117 4.69 20.23 4.92
C GLY A 117 4.61 20.14 3.39
N ASN A 118 5.25 21.12 2.72
CA ASN A 118 5.32 21.22 1.25
C ASN A 118 3.93 21.17 0.55
N LEU A 119 2.90 21.74 1.18
CA LEU A 119 1.50 21.61 0.77
C LEU A 119 1.17 22.27 -0.58
N ASN A 120 2.07 23.11 -1.10
CA ASN A 120 1.94 23.70 -2.44
C ASN A 120 2.41 22.74 -3.56
N TYR A 121 2.94 21.58 -3.19
CA TYR A 121 3.39 20.55 -4.14
C TYR A 121 2.42 19.39 -4.18
N SER A 122 2.25 18.79 -5.35
CA SER A 122 1.37 17.65 -5.55
C SER A 122 1.99 16.36 -5.01
N SER A 123 1.17 15.47 -4.44
CA SER A 123 1.54 14.09 -4.12
C SER A 123 1.28 13.10 -5.28
N LYS A 124 0.78 13.57 -6.45
CA LYS A 124 0.50 12.71 -7.61
C LYS A 124 1.77 12.03 -8.12
N VAL A 125 1.60 10.82 -8.64
CA VAL A 125 2.67 10.05 -9.28
C VAL A 125 2.30 9.73 -10.72
N MET A 126 3.32 9.49 -11.57
CA MET A 126 3.10 9.21 -12.98
C MET A 126 2.90 7.72 -13.29
N ALA A 127 3.26 6.83 -12.37
CA ALA A 127 3.07 5.39 -12.49
C ALA A 127 3.13 4.73 -11.10
N CYS A 128 2.50 3.57 -10.96
CA CYS A 128 2.54 2.76 -9.75
C CYS A 128 2.95 1.33 -10.06
N ILE A 129 3.84 0.76 -9.24
CA ILE A 129 4.23 -0.65 -9.29
C ILE A 129 3.74 -1.33 -8.01
N ASP A 130 2.82 -2.26 -8.18
CA ASP A 130 2.21 -3.05 -7.11
C ASP A 130 2.77 -4.48 -7.13
N PHE A 131 3.55 -4.84 -6.13
CA PHE A 131 3.95 -6.20 -5.90
C PHE A 131 3.09 -6.80 -4.77
N TYR A 132 2.09 -7.60 -5.14
CA TYR A 132 1.23 -8.37 -4.24
C TYR A 132 0.61 -7.55 -3.09
N GLY A 133 0.17 -6.32 -3.36
CA GLY A 133 -0.45 -5.46 -2.37
C GLY A 133 -1.90 -5.84 -2.05
N PRO A 134 -2.34 -5.75 -0.77
CA PRO A 134 -3.76 -5.74 -0.45
C PRO A 134 -4.48 -4.57 -1.10
N THR A 135 -5.59 -4.81 -1.76
CA THR A 135 -6.37 -3.77 -2.46
C THR A 135 -7.78 -3.59 -1.90
N ASP A 136 -8.25 -4.57 -1.12
CA ASP A 136 -9.52 -4.51 -0.38
C ASP A 136 -9.33 -5.08 1.03
N LEU A 137 -9.25 -4.20 2.02
CA LEU A 137 -9.03 -4.57 3.43
C LEU A 137 -10.14 -5.43 4.02
N LEU A 138 -11.33 -5.46 3.41
CA LEU A 138 -12.49 -6.20 3.93
C LEU A 138 -12.58 -7.63 3.38
N THR A 139 -11.86 -7.98 2.30
CA THR A 139 -12.02 -9.26 1.62
C THR A 139 -10.82 -10.18 1.70
N MET A 140 -9.75 -9.78 2.38
CA MET A 140 -8.53 -10.58 2.50
C MET A 140 -8.80 -12.03 2.95
N GLY A 141 -9.50 -12.22 4.07
CA GLY A 141 -9.76 -13.55 4.63
C GLY A 141 -10.57 -14.47 3.71
N PRO A 142 -11.75 -14.06 3.20
CA PRO A 142 -12.57 -14.94 2.36
C PRO A 142 -11.98 -15.22 0.97
N GLU A 143 -11.02 -14.43 0.51
CA GLU A 143 -10.36 -14.63 -0.78
C GLU A 143 -9.14 -15.56 -0.72
N MET A 144 -8.71 -15.97 0.47
CA MET A 144 -7.58 -16.86 0.61
C MET A 144 -7.84 -18.23 -0.02
N ASP A 145 -6.83 -18.75 -0.70
CA ASP A 145 -6.89 -20.10 -1.30
C ASP A 145 -6.89 -21.17 -0.21
N LEU A 146 -8.00 -21.88 -0.10
CA LEU A 146 -8.18 -22.95 0.89
C LEU A 146 -7.37 -24.22 0.58
N SER A 147 -6.66 -24.29 -0.54
CA SER A 147 -5.64 -25.29 -0.75
C SER A 147 -4.33 -25.00 -0.02
N LEU A 148 -4.11 -23.71 0.36
CA LEU A 148 -2.91 -23.26 1.04
C LEU A 148 -3.11 -23.14 2.56
N GLN A 149 -4.35 -22.96 3.03
CA GLN A 149 -4.68 -22.82 4.45
C GLN A 149 -6.15 -23.12 4.73
N THR A 150 -6.51 -23.35 6.01
CA THR A 150 -7.91 -23.54 6.39
C THR A 150 -8.66 -22.21 6.49
N LYS A 151 -10.00 -22.28 6.48
CA LYS A 151 -10.86 -21.09 6.71
C LYS A 151 -10.60 -20.43 8.05
N GLU A 152 -10.35 -21.24 9.08
CA GLU A 152 -10.05 -20.77 10.43
C GLU A 152 -8.72 -20.01 10.47
N GLN A 153 -7.69 -20.52 9.78
CA GLN A 153 -6.40 -19.83 9.64
C GLN A 153 -6.55 -18.51 8.89
N ALA A 154 -7.26 -18.50 7.75
CA ALA A 154 -7.53 -17.29 7.00
C ALA A 154 -8.31 -16.25 7.82
N ALA A 155 -9.31 -16.68 8.60
CA ALA A 155 -10.08 -15.82 9.47
C ALA A 155 -9.24 -15.27 10.63
N GLU A 156 -8.38 -16.08 11.25
CA GLU A 156 -7.49 -15.59 12.31
C GLU A 156 -6.48 -14.58 11.76
N THR A 157 -5.94 -14.81 10.58
CA THR A 157 -4.93 -13.94 9.96
C THR A 157 -5.52 -12.60 9.51
N HIS A 158 -6.74 -12.58 8.95
CA HIS A 158 -7.28 -11.39 8.26
C HIS A 158 -8.59 -10.84 8.83
N ASP A 159 -9.34 -11.62 9.62
CA ASP A 159 -10.66 -11.21 10.13
C ASP A 159 -10.67 -10.92 11.63
N SER A 160 -9.69 -11.46 12.36
CA SER A 160 -9.64 -11.38 13.82
C SER A 160 -9.24 -9.99 14.32
N ILE A 161 -9.35 -9.77 15.62
CA ILE A 161 -8.85 -8.55 16.28
C ILE A 161 -7.33 -8.42 16.21
N ARG A 162 -6.60 -9.50 15.89
CA ARG A 162 -5.14 -9.53 15.73
C ARG A 162 -4.70 -9.32 14.29
N ALA A 163 -5.63 -9.34 13.35
CA ALA A 163 -5.35 -9.08 11.95
C ALA A 163 -4.74 -7.69 11.76
N ASN A 164 -3.74 -7.59 10.88
CA ASN A 164 -3.07 -6.33 10.58
C ASN A 164 -4.06 -5.26 10.11
N GLU A 165 -5.06 -5.63 9.33
CA GLU A 165 -6.13 -4.78 8.85
C GLU A 165 -6.96 -4.21 10.02
N SER A 166 -7.30 -5.07 10.99
CA SER A 166 -8.05 -4.65 12.19
C SER A 166 -7.25 -3.68 13.05
N ILE A 167 -5.95 -3.96 13.23
CA ILE A 167 -5.04 -3.09 13.97
C ILE A 167 -4.84 -1.76 13.23
N LEU A 168 -4.65 -1.81 11.92
CA LEU A 168 -4.50 -0.62 11.06
C LEU A 168 -5.69 0.33 11.21
N LEU A 169 -6.91 -0.22 11.18
CA LEU A 169 -8.14 0.56 11.32
C LEU A 169 -8.43 1.00 12.77
N GLY A 170 -7.71 0.49 13.77
CA GLY A 170 -8.03 0.70 15.19
C GLY A 170 -9.32 0.00 15.61
N PHE A 171 -9.71 -1.06 14.90
CA PHE A 171 -10.91 -1.86 15.14
C PHE A 171 -10.54 -3.25 15.64
N ASN A 172 -9.79 -3.30 16.75
CA ASN A 172 -9.14 -4.50 17.26
C ASN A 172 -9.36 -4.75 18.76
N LYS A 173 -10.50 -4.30 19.30
CA LYS A 173 -10.94 -4.62 20.66
C LYS A 173 -11.80 -5.89 20.68
N GLU A 174 -12.06 -6.43 21.87
CA GLU A 174 -12.96 -7.57 22.05
C GLU A 174 -14.31 -7.35 21.31
N GLY A 175 -14.75 -8.35 20.57
CA GLY A 175 -15.96 -8.27 19.75
C GLY A 175 -15.84 -7.48 18.45
N GLN A 176 -14.63 -7.03 18.09
CA GLN A 176 -14.34 -6.32 16.85
C GLN A 176 -13.63 -7.22 15.83
N GLY A 177 -12.95 -6.62 14.86
CA GLY A 177 -12.22 -7.28 13.78
C GLY A 177 -12.85 -7.04 12.41
N VAL A 178 -12.02 -7.07 11.38
CA VAL A 178 -12.44 -6.77 9.99
C VAL A 178 -13.55 -7.70 9.51
N GLY A 179 -13.58 -8.95 9.97
CA GLY A 179 -14.66 -9.89 9.65
C GLY A 179 -16.05 -9.39 10.05
N LEU A 180 -16.17 -8.62 11.16
CA LEU A 180 -17.42 -7.95 11.52
C LEU A 180 -17.73 -6.80 10.55
N LEU A 181 -16.75 -5.97 10.20
CA LEU A 181 -16.95 -4.85 9.27
C LEU A 181 -17.41 -5.34 7.90
N ARG A 182 -16.85 -6.44 7.42
CA ARG A 182 -17.27 -7.10 6.17
C ARG A 182 -18.74 -7.49 6.23
N LYS A 183 -19.17 -8.17 7.30
CA LYS A 183 -20.58 -8.57 7.49
C LYS A 183 -21.53 -7.39 7.53
N LEU A 184 -21.14 -6.29 8.18
CA LEU A 184 -21.93 -5.05 8.21
C LEU A 184 -22.09 -4.47 6.80
N LYS A 185 -21.02 -4.46 6.01
CA LYS A 185 -21.03 -3.99 4.61
C LYS A 185 -21.91 -4.87 3.73
N GLU A 186 -21.78 -6.19 3.81
CA GLU A 186 -22.57 -7.17 3.05
C GLU A 186 -24.07 -7.05 3.35
N ASN A 187 -24.43 -6.83 4.62
CA ASN A 187 -25.82 -6.66 5.05
C ASN A 187 -26.34 -5.23 4.89
N ASN A 188 -25.50 -4.29 4.43
CA ASN A 188 -25.80 -2.85 4.37
C ASN A 188 -26.36 -2.30 5.71
N ASP A 189 -25.80 -2.76 6.83
CA ASP A 189 -26.25 -2.35 8.18
C ASP A 189 -25.66 -0.98 8.55
N THR A 190 -26.19 0.05 7.91
CA THR A 190 -25.79 1.45 8.12
C THR A 190 -26.18 1.99 9.49
N SER A 191 -27.04 1.27 10.23
CA SER A 191 -27.47 1.63 11.59
C SER A 191 -26.46 1.19 12.67
N SER A 192 -25.51 0.32 12.32
CA SER A 192 -24.49 -0.16 13.24
C SER A 192 -23.63 0.98 13.79
N PRO A 193 -23.31 1.00 15.09
CA PRO A 193 -22.38 1.97 15.67
C PRO A 193 -20.97 1.86 15.08
N TYR A 194 -20.68 0.78 14.34
CA TYR A 194 -19.39 0.54 13.70
C TYR A 194 -19.37 0.91 12.21
N TRP A 195 -20.44 1.46 11.66
CA TRP A 195 -20.52 1.79 10.23
C TRP A 195 -19.41 2.74 9.77
N ASN A 196 -18.98 3.66 10.63
CA ASN A 196 -17.87 4.55 10.33
C ASN A 196 -16.55 3.80 10.07
N TYR A 197 -16.33 2.65 10.70
CA TYR A 197 -15.17 1.80 10.42
C TYR A 197 -15.29 1.08 9.07
N VAL A 198 -16.52 0.73 8.66
CA VAL A 198 -16.77 0.19 7.30
C VAL A 198 -16.42 1.24 6.24
N LEU A 199 -16.82 2.50 6.46
CA LEU A 199 -16.46 3.61 5.57
C LEU A 199 -14.94 3.86 5.58
N LEU A 200 -14.31 3.79 6.74
CA LEU A 200 -12.85 3.95 6.88
C LEU A 200 -12.10 2.84 6.13
N ALA A 201 -12.49 1.58 6.30
CA ALA A 201 -11.91 0.45 5.59
C ALA A 201 -12.10 0.57 4.07
N THR A 202 -13.29 0.98 3.63
CA THR A 202 -13.56 1.23 2.21
C THR A 202 -12.69 2.35 1.66
N LYS A 203 -12.52 3.45 2.41
CA LYS A 203 -11.63 4.57 2.05
C LYS A 203 -10.16 4.14 1.99
N GLY A 204 -9.72 3.24 2.87
CA GLY A 204 -8.38 2.66 2.89
C GLY A 204 -8.14 1.54 1.87
N SER A 205 -9.14 1.16 1.08
CA SER A 205 -9.03 0.09 0.10
C SER A 205 -8.90 0.66 -1.32
N PRO A 206 -7.73 0.55 -1.97
CA PRO A 206 -7.46 1.12 -3.29
C PRO A 206 -8.50 0.78 -4.35
N VAL A 207 -9.01 -0.44 -4.35
CA VAL A 207 -9.98 -0.94 -5.35
C VAL A 207 -11.25 -0.09 -5.45
N TYR A 208 -11.66 0.57 -4.36
CA TYR A 208 -12.84 1.45 -4.34
C TYR A 208 -12.51 2.91 -4.68
N GLN A 209 -11.24 3.24 -4.86
CA GLN A 209 -10.78 4.61 -5.12
C GLN A 209 -10.40 4.83 -6.59
N VAL A 210 -10.39 3.77 -7.40
CA VAL A 210 -10.00 3.86 -8.82
C VAL A 210 -10.87 4.85 -9.60
N THR A 211 -10.22 5.80 -10.26
CA THR A 211 -10.85 6.82 -11.10
C THR A 211 -10.16 6.90 -12.46
N SER A 212 -10.82 7.53 -13.45
CA SER A 212 -10.29 7.61 -14.82
C SER A 212 -9.06 8.51 -14.99
N ASP A 213 -8.64 9.23 -13.96
CA ASP A 213 -7.45 10.09 -13.96
C ASP A 213 -6.27 9.48 -13.19
N ASP A 214 -6.38 8.22 -12.81
CA ASP A 214 -5.28 7.48 -12.15
C ASP A 214 -4.15 7.18 -13.13
N PRO A 215 -2.90 7.05 -12.65
CA PRO A 215 -1.76 6.74 -13.49
C PRO A 215 -1.77 5.26 -13.96
N PRO A 216 -0.93 4.88 -14.92
CA PRO A 216 -0.75 3.49 -15.30
C PRO A 216 -0.16 2.65 -14.16
N PHE A 217 -0.52 1.35 -14.13
CA PHE A 217 -0.08 0.39 -13.12
C PHE A 217 0.68 -0.78 -13.72
N PHE A 218 1.71 -1.22 -13.01
CA PHE A 218 2.30 -2.55 -13.17
C PHE A 218 1.98 -3.36 -11.91
N ILE A 219 1.35 -4.52 -12.08
CA ILE A 219 0.91 -5.40 -10.99
C ILE A 219 1.59 -6.75 -11.15
N ALA A 220 2.25 -7.25 -10.11
CA ALA A 220 2.83 -8.58 -10.11
C ALA A 220 2.46 -9.34 -8.83
N HIS A 221 2.00 -10.59 -8.98
CA HIS A 221 1.54 -11.42 -7.86
C HIS A 221 1.85 -12.89 -8.10
N GLY A 222 2.42 -13.56 -7.10
CA GLY A 222 2.64 -15.01 -7.14
C GLY A 222 1.34 -15.79 -6.94
N GLY A 223 1.10 -16.81 -7.76
CA GLY A 223 -0.14 -17.61 -7.72
C GLY A 223 -0.36 -18.38 -6.42
N ASN A 224 0.70 -18.69 -5.68
CA ASN A 224 0.67 -19.46 -4.43
C ASN A 224 0.93 -18.58 -3.20
N ASP A 225 0.57 -17.31 -3.23
CA ASP A 225 0.73 -16.43 -2.08
C ASP A 225 -0.25 -16.85 -0.96
N SER A 226 0.31 -17.26 0.19
CA SER A 226 -0.45 -17.72 1.35
C SER A 226 -0.79 -16.62 2.35
N LEU A 227 -0.37 -15.37 2.10
CA LEU A 227 -0.61 -14.22 2.97
C LEU A 227 -1.52 -13.18 2.32
N VAL A 228 -1.30 -12.88 1.04
CA VAL A 228 -2.14 -11.97 0.27
C VAL A 228 -2.70 -12.74 -0.91
N SER A 229 -4.00 -12.96 -0.94
CA SER A 229 -4.63 -13.69 -2.05
C SER A 229 -4.39 -12.98 -3.38
N ILE A 230 -4.07 -13.76 -4.40
CA ILE A 230 -3.98 -13.26 -5.79
C ILE A 230 -5.27 -12.57 -6.25
N GLN A 231 -6.42 -12.89 -5.62
CA GLN A 231 -7.71 -12.25 -5.91
C GLN A 231 -7.70 -10.74 -5.64
N GLN A 232 -6.86 -10.28 -4.72
CA GLN A 232 -6.66 -8.85 -4.45
C GLN A 232 -6.15 -8.12 -5.69
N SER A 233 -5.12 -8.66 -6.36
CA SER A 233 -4.58 -8.09 -7.60
C SER A 233 -5.54 -8.25 -8.79
N LEU A 234 -6.22 -9.39 -8.91
CA LEU A 234 -7.19 -9.62 -9.99
C LEU A 234 -8.38 -8.67 -9.91
N ARG A 235 -8.93 -8.47 -8.72
CA ARG A 235 -10.00 -7.51 -8.45
C ARG A 235 -9.57 -6.07 -8.76
N PHE A 236 -8.35 -5.71 -8.37
CA PHE A 236 -7.83 -4.38 -8.64
C PHE A 236 -7.63 -4.15 -10.14
N LYS A 237 -7.04 -5.13 -10.83
CA LYS A 237 -6.92 -5.10 -12.30
C LYS A 237 -8.29 -4.89 -12.98
N GLU A 238 -9.31 -5.63 -12.53
CA GLU A 238 -10.67 -5.49 -13.08
C GLU A 238 -11.23 -4.07 -12.85
N ALA A 239 -10.95 -3.46 -11.71
CA ALA A 239 -11.35 -2.08 -11.44
C ALA A 239 -10.64 -1.08 -12.36
N LEU A 240 -9.33 -1.26 -12.59
CA LEU A 240 -8.56 -0.45 -13.54
C LEU A 240 -9.08 -0.59 -14.97
N ASP A 241 -9.34 -1.82 -15.43
CA ASP A 241 -9.88 -2.10 -16.77
C ASP A 241 -11.23 -1.42 -16.99
N LYS A 242 -12.13 -1.46 -15.98
CA LYS A 242 -13.45 -0.80 -16.05
C LYS A 242 -13.35 0.72 -16.18
N MET A 243 -12.31 1.32 -15.62
CA MET A 243 -12.06 2.76 -15.71
C MET A 243 -11.18 3.14 -16.90
N GLY A 244 -10.72 2.16 -17.70
CA GLY A 244 -9.87 2.38 -18.87
C GLY A 244 -8.44 2.77 -18.52
N ILE A 245 -7.96 2.43 -17.32
CA ILE A 245 -6.59 2.72 -16.89
C ILE A 245 -5.64 1.68 -17.48
N GLU A 246 -4.56 2.17 -18.10
CA GLU A 246 -3.49 1.31 -18.61
C GLU A 246 -2.87 0.50 -17.48
N ASN A 247 -2.82 -0.83 -17.66
CA ASN A 247 -2.20 -1.69 -16.67
C ASN A 247 -1.54 -2.92 -17.30
N ILE A 248 -0.48 -3.39 -16.66
CA ILE A 248 0.20 -4.65 -16.98
C ILE A 248 0.10 -5.54 -15.75
N TYR A 249 -0.42 -6.74 -15.93
CA TYR A 249 -0.52 -7.75 -14.88
C TYR A 249 0.37 -8.96 -15.18
N MET A 250 1.16 -9.38 -14.20
CA MET A 250 2.00 -10.57 -14.26
C MET A 250 1.72 -11.49 -13.08
N SER A 251 1.52 -12.77 -13.36
CA SER A 251 1.47 -13.84 -12.35
C SER A 251 2.23 -15.06 -12.83
N ASN A 252 2.71 -15.90 -11.92
CA ASN A 252 3.38 -17.17 -12.16
C ASN A 252 2.68 -18.29 -11.39
#